data_3a6193cf8f62473ad79976163f8ea3ce
#
_entry.id   3a6193cf8f62473ad79976163f8ea3ce
#
_cell.length_a   1.000
_cell.length_b   1.000
_cell.length_c   1.000
_cell.angle_alpha   90.00
_cell.angle_beta   90.00
_cell.angle_gamma   90.00
#
_symmetry.space_group_name_H-M   'P 1'
#
loop_
_entity.id
_entity.type
_entity.pdbx_description
1 polymer ?
#
loop_
_entity_poly.entity_id
_entity_poly.type
_entity_poly.pdbx_seq_one_letter_code
_entity_poly.pdbx_strand_id
1 'polypeptide(L)'
;MKKQLFYCLLSCTSLCCITGHALEVSKTYVPKKKSMYHKEWIDFNKNGRKDIYEDPKAPLNERIEDLLSQMTMEEKTCQMVTLYGYQRVLKDSLPTPDWKSQLWKDGIGAIDEHLNAFRGWGVPPMQNELVWPASNHAWALNEVQRFFVEETRLGIPADFTNEGIRGVENYIATN
;
A
#
# COMPACT_ATOMS: atom_id res chain seq x y z
N MET A 1 -35.72 74.75 17.33
CA MET A 1 -34.39 74.20 17.25
C MET A 1 -34.43 72.73 17.75
N LYS A 2 -34.52 71.77 16.84
CA LYS A 2 -34.51 70.34 17.15
C LYS A 2 -33.26 69.74 16.56
N LYS A 3 -32.36 69.22 17.39
CA LYS A 3 -31.18 68.45 16.95
C LYS A 3 -31.60 67.01 16.70
N GLN A 4 -31.47 66.53 15.46
CA GLN A 4 -31.59 65.14 15.13
C GLN A 4 -30.23 64.46 15.28
N LEU A 5 -30.21 63.45 16.08
CA LEU A 5 -29.07 62.57 16.29
C LEU A 5 -29.12 61.42 15.22
N PHE A 6 -28.13 61.38 14.33
CA PHE A 6 -27.99 60.27 13.38
C PHE A 6 -27.22 59.17 14.05
N TYR A 7 -27.88 58.04 14.29
CA TYR A 7 -27.22 56.81 14.66
C TYR A 7 -26.76 56.06 13.40
N CYS A 8 -25.44 56.01 13.23
CA CYS A 8 -24.82 55.20 12.20
C CYS A 8 -24.68 53.76 12.71
N LEU A 9 -25.56 52.84 12.27
CA LEU A 9 -25.39 51.43 12.53
C LEU A 9 -24.33 50.87 11.59
N LEU A 10 -23.11 50.67 12.09
CA LEU A 10 -22.13 49.80 11.41
C LEU A 10 -22.54 48.35 11.59
N SER A 11 -23.14 47.77 10.55
CA SER A 11 -23.33 46.35 10.41
C SER A 11 -21.98 45.70 10.09
N CYS A 12 -21.34 45.10 11.07
CA CYS A 12 -20.14 44.31 10.86
C CYS A 12 -20.58 42.91 10.40
N THR A 13 -20.73 42.71 9.12
CA THR A 13 -20.89 41.38 8.53
C THR A 13 -19.54 40.67 8.58
N SER A 14 -19.36 39.89 9.61
CA SER A 14 -18.24 38.95 9.72
C SER A 14 -18.39 37.90 8.61
N LEU A 15 -17.67 38.09 7.52
CA LEU A 15 -17.55 37.10 6.44
C LEU A 15 -16.70 35.97 6.97
N CYS A 16 -17.36 34.94 7.55
CA CYS A 16 -16.71 33.70 7.93
C CYS A 16 -16.25 33.02 6.63
N CYS A 17 -14.98 33.22 6.25
CA CYS A 17 -14.34 32.40 5.23
C CYS A 17 -14.28 30.98 5.74
N ILE A 18 -15.30 30.18 5.43
CA ILE A 18 -15.21 28.73 5.48
C ILE A 18 -14.25 28.35 4.36
N THR A 19 -12.97 28.22 4.69
CA THR A 19 -12.01 27.54 3.84
C THR A 19 -12.50 26.10 3.74
N GLY A 20 -13.24 25.83 2.66
CA GLY A 20 -13.60 24.47 2.31
C GLY A 20 -12.31 23.69 2.11
N HIS A 21 -11.95 22.89 3.11
CA HIS A 21 -11.03 21.80 2.87
C HIS A 21 -11.73 20.92 1.84
N ALA A 22 -11.25 20.94 0.61
CA ALA A 22 -11.65 19.96 -0.38
C ALA A 22 -11.42 18.61 0.28
N LEU A 23 -12.48 17.83 0.45
CA LEU A 23 -12.36 16.45 0.88
C LEU A 23 -11.45 15.77 -0.13
N GLU A 24 -10.20 15.55 0.25
CA GLU A 24 -9.26 14.78 -0.55
C GLU A 24 -9.88 13.41 -0.76
N VAL A 25 -10.26 13.12 -2.00
CA VAL A 25 -10.84 11.82 -2.34
C VAL A 25 -9.76 10.77 -2.08
N SER A 26 -9.93 10.01 -1.01
CA SER A 26 -9.05 8.91 -0.67
C SER A 26 -8.95 7.96 -1.86
N LYS A 27 -7.73 7.68 -2.31
CA LYS A 27 -7.47 6.69 -3.35
C LYS A 27 -7.96 5.33 -2.85
N THR A 28 -8.87 4.71 -3.59
CA THR A 28 -9.46 3.41 -3.22
C THR A 28 -8.74 2.29 -3.96
N TYR A 29 -8.38 1.23 -3.23
CA TYR A 29 -7.87 0.01 -3.85
C TYR A 29 -8.95 -0.62 -4.74
N VAL A 30 -8.57 -0.98 -5.97
CA VAL A 30 -9.45 -1.68 -6.92
C VAL A 30 -8.67 -2.84 -7.55
N PRO A 31 -9.15 -4.09 -7.40
CA PRO A 31 -8.58 -5.23 -8.12
C PRO A 31 -8.62 -5.02 -9.63
N LYS A 32 -7.53 -5.30 -10.32
CA LYS A 32 -7.47 -5.23 -11.80
C LYS A 32 -7.88 -6.55 -12.44
N LYS A 33 -7.50 -7.68 -11.84
CA LYS A 33 -7.86 -9.02 -12.31
C LYS A 33 -9.02 -9.60 -11.51
N LYS A 34 -10.21 -9.03 -11.67
CA LYS A 34 -11.41 -9.39 -10.89
C LYS A 34 -11.79 -10.86 -10.98
N SER A 35 -11.47 -11.54 -12.10
CA SER A 35 -11.81 -12.94 -12.33
C SER A 35 -11.16 -13.92 -11.37
N MET A 36 -10.03 -13.54 -10.76
CA MET A 36 -9.34 -14.39 -9.80
C MET A 36 -9.95 -14.35 -8.39
N TYR A 37 -10.81 -13.35 -8.08
CA TYR A 37 -11.41 -13.16 -6.76
C TYR A 37 -12.77 -13.81 -6.69
N HIS A 38 -12.86 -14.97 -6.06
CA HIS A 38 -14.10 -15.69 -5.81
C HIS A 38 -14.64 -15.37 -4.42
N LYS A 39 -15.88 -15.77 -4.13
CA LYS A 39 -16.54 -15.46 -2.85
C LYS A 39 -15.80 -16.00 -1.62
N GLU A 40 -15.20 -17.19 -1.74
CA GLU A 40 -14.60 -17.90 -0.60
C GLU A 40 -13.10 -18.23 -0.79
N TRP A 41 -12.51 -17.87 -1.94
CA TRP A 41 -11.12 -18.17 -2.26
C TRP A 41 -10.59 -17.23 -3.34
N ILE A 42 -9.29 -17.21 -3.52
CA ILE A 42 -8.61 -16.42 -4.56
C ILE A 42 -7.83 -17.40 -5.44
N ASP A 43 -8.02 -17.31 -6.75
CA ASP A 43 -7.27 -18.05 -7.77
C ASP A 43 -5.90 -17.36 -7.95
N PHE A 44 -4.98 -17.67 -7.05
CA PHE A 44 -3.68 -17.00 -6.99
C PHE A 44 -2.81 -17.31 -8.21
N ASN A 45 -2.85 -18.54 -8.70
CA ASN A 45 -2.07 -18.95 -9.89
C ASN A 45 -2.79 -18.72 -11.22
N LYS A 46 -4.02 -18.23 -11.21
CA LYS A 46 -4.85 -17.85 -12.37
C LYS A 46 -5.13 -19.02 -13.31
N ASN A 47 -5.22 -20.25 -12.76
CA ASN A 47 -5.50 -21.46 -13.55
C ASN A 47 -7.00 -21.78 -13.70
N GLY A 48 -7.87 -21.01 -13.01
CA GLY A 48 -9.33 -21.17 -13.04
C GLY A 48 -9.85 -22.30 -12.16
N ARG A 49 -9.03 -22.88 -11.30
CA ARG A 49 -9.39 -23.97 -10.38
C ARG A 49 -8.93 -23.61 -8.98
N LYS A 50 -9.63 -24.12 -7.97
CA LYS A 50 -9.21 -23.97 -6.59
C LYS A 50 -8.20 -25.05 -6.23
N ASP A 51 -6.93 -24.71 -6.13
CA ASP A 51 -5.88 -25.59 -5.67
C ASP A 51 -5.89 -25.71 -4.13
N ILE A 52 -5.17 -26.67 -3.55
CA ILE A 52 -5.21 -26.88 -2.10
C ILE A 52 -4.67 -25.66 -1.35
N TYR A 53 -3.61 -25.04 -1.85
CA TYR A 53 -3.01 -23.88 -1.17
C TYR A 53 -3.95 -22.64 -1.19
N GLU A 54 -4.90 -22.59 -2.10
CA GLU A 54 -5.91 -21.54 -2.26
C GLU A 54 -7.17 -21.76 -1.40
N ASP A 55 -7.33 -22.98 -0.86
CA ASP A 55 -8.47 -23.29 -0.01
C ASP A 55 -8.21 -22.87 1.44
N PRO A 56 -8.86 -21.81 1.95
CA PRO A 56 -8.68 -21.37 3.33
C PRO A 56 -9.19 -22.41 4.36
N LYS A 57 -9.95 -23.41 3.93
CA LYS A 57 -10.49 -24.49 4.78
C LYS A 57 -9.58 -25.70 4.83
N ALA A 58 -8.62 -25.84 3.91
CA ALA A 58 -7.67 -26.93 3.91
C ALA A 58 -6.65 -26.78 5.07
N PRO A 59 -6.15 -27.91 5.62
CA PRO A 59 -5.11 -27.89 6.64
C PRO A 59 -3.87 -27.13 6.20
N LEU A 60 -3.30 -26.34 7.12
CA LEU A 60 -2.17 -25.44 6.78
C LEU A 60 -0.99 -26.19 6.15
N ASN A 61 -0.64 -27.37 6.68
CA ASN A 61 0.50 -28.14 6.16
C ASN A 61 0.25 -28.62 4.72
N GLU A 62 -0.97 -29.05 4.42
CA GLU A 62 -1.34 -29.45 3.04
C GLU A 62 -1.26 -28.28 2.08
N ARG A 63 -1.69 -27.10 2.51
CA ARG A 63 -1.59 -25.86 1.71
C ARG A 63 -0.14 -25.47 1.44
N ILE A 64 0.72 -25.60 2.46
CA ILE A 64 2.16 -25.30 2.31
C ILE A 64 2.81 -26.29 1.35
N GLU A 65 2.56 -27.58 1.51
CA GLU A 65 3.13 -28.63 0.65
C GLU A 65 2.68 -28.48 -0.81
N ASP A 66 1.40 -28.21 -1.02
CA ASP A 66 0.86 -27.96 -2.36
C ASP A 66 1.54 -26.75 -3.02
N LEU A 67 1.62 -25.62 -2.32
CA LEU A 67 2.31 -24.43 -2.83
C LEU A 67 3.79 -24.71 -3.13
N LEU A 68 4.52 -25.34 -2.19
CA LEU A 68 5.93 -25.68 -2.38
C LEU A 68 6.17 -26.62 -3.57
N SER A 69 5.24 -27.53 -3.83
CA SER A 69 5.32 -28.45 -4.96
C SER A 69 5.20 -27.73 -6.31
N GLN A 70 4.49 -26.61 -6.34
CA GLN A 70 4.27 -25.79 -7.54
C GLN A 70 5.38 -24.76 -7.78
N MET A 71 6.15 -24.41 -6.75
CA MET A 71 7.20 -23.38 -6.80
C MET A 71 8.46 -23.86 -7.54
N THR A 72 8.99 -22.99 -8.41
CA THR A 72 10.34 -23.15 -8.97
C THR A 72 11.41 -22.87 -7.91
N MET A 73 12.68 -23.18 -8.22
CA MET A 73 13.79 -22.90 -7.32
C MET A 73 13.99 -21.37 -7.16
N GLU A 74 13.81 -20.62 -8.22
CA GLU A 74 13.89 -19.14 -8.22
C GLU A 74 12.82 -18.55 -7.30
N GLU A 75 11.57 -19.00 -7.43
CA GLU A 75 10.48 -18.56 -6.55
C GLU A 75 10.74 -18.89 -5.09
N LYS A 76 11.22 -20.11 -4.79
CA LYS A 76 11.62 -20.51 -3.42
C LYS A 76 12.72 -19.61 -2.86
N THR A 77 13.73 -19.31 -3.69
CA THR A 77 14.84 -18.44 -3.31
C THR A 77 14.33 -17.02 -3.04
N CYS A 78 13.46 -16.47 -3.92
CA CYS A 78 12.89 -15.15 -3.75
C CYS A 78 12.05 -15.05 -2.46
N GLN A 79 11.34 -16.09 -2.06
CA GLN A 79 10.58 -16.10 -0.79
C GLN A 79 11.46 -16.05 0.47
N MET A 80 12.73 -16.32 0.37
CA MET A 80 13.69 -16.20 1.49
C MET A 80 14.36 -14.83 1.57
N VAL A 81 14.02 -13.89 0.68
CA VAL A 81 14.67 -12.59 0.58
C VAL A 81 13.80 -11.52 1.21
N THR A 82 14.41 -10.67 2.03
CA THR A 82 13.88 -9.38 2.48
C THR A 82 14.70 -8.27 1.84
N LEU A 83 14.05 -7.31 1.21
CA LEU A 83 14.71 -6.12 0.66
C LEU A 83 14.16 -4.85 1.28
N TYR A 84 15.04 -3.88 1.49
CA TYR A 84 14.61 -2.54 1.88
C TYR A 84 13.84 -1.84 0.76
N GLY A 85 12.71 -1.29 1.09
CA GLY A 85 11.86 -0.52 0.20
C GLY A 85 12.34 0.90 -0.10
N TYR A 86 13.61 1.21 0.18
CA TYR A 86 14.21 2.49 -0.17
C TYR A 86 14.43 2.59 -1.67
N GLN A 87 14.28 3.79 -2.23
CA GLN A 87 14.50 4.06 -3.65
C GLN A 87 15.88 3.65 -4.19
N ARG A 88 16.89 3.55 -3.32
CA ARG A 88 18.21 3.05 -3.73
C ARG A 88 18.24 1.55 -4.04
N VAL A 89 17.27 0.79 -3.50
CA VAL A 89 17.13 -0.66 -3.70
C VAL A 89 15.96 -0.93 -4.62
N LEU A 90 14.77 -0.43 -4.24
CA LEU A 90 13.59 -0.38 -5.09
C LEU A 90 13.59 0.97 -5.80
N LYS A 91 13.98 1.01 -7.05
CA LYS A 91 14.04 2.25 -7.85
C LYS A 91 12.67 2.91 -7.98
N ASP A 92 11.60 2.12 -7.93
CA ASP A 92 10.25 2.56 -8.15
C ASP A 92 9.42 2.42 -6.88
N SER A 93 8.67 3.45 -6.54
CA SER A 93 7.73 3.43 -5.41
C SER A 93 6.46 2.62 -5.69
N LEU A 94 6.10 2.49 -6.95
CA LEU A 94 4.93 1.74 -7.42
C LEU A 94 5.33 0.78 -8.55
N PRO A 95 4.55 -0.29 -8.78
CA PRO A 95 4.83 -1.26 -9.83
C PRO A 95 4.92 -0.63 -11.22
N THR A 96 5.99 -0.94 -11.92
CA THR A 96 6.24 -0.58 -13.32
C THR A 96 6.22 -1.84 -14.20
N PRO A 97 6.20 -1.71 -15.55
CA PRO A 97 6.32 -2.86 -16.43
C PRO A 97 7.57 -3.72 -16.20
N ASP A 98 8.67 -3.10 -15.78
CA ASP A 98 9.94 -3.80 -15.51
C ASP A 98 9.83 -4.74 -14.29
N TRP A 99 8.96 -4.44 -13.35
CA TRP A 99 8.71 -5.33 -12.22
C TRP A 99 8.25 -6.71 -12.66
N LYS A 100 7.39 -6.76 -13.67
CA LYS A 100 6.85 -8.01 -14.19
C LYS A 100 7.84 -8.79 -15.03
N SER A 101 8.68 -8.11 -15.79
CA SER A 101 9.57 -8.75 -16.77
C SER A 101 10.93 -9.11 -16.19
N GLN A 102 11.41 -8.42 -15.18
CA GLN A 102 12.79 -8.54 -14.70
C GLN A 102 12.91 -8.64 -13.19
N LEU A 103 12.47 -7.60 -12.44
CA LEU A 103 12.83 -7.46 -11.03
C LEU A 103 12.07 -8.42 -10.11
N TRP A 104 10.75 -8.52 -10.28
CA TRP A 104 9.86 -9.16 -9.31
C TRP A 104 9.02 -10.28 -9.91
N LYS A 105 9.40 -10.76 -11.09
CA LYS A 105 8.64 -11.80 -11.80
C LYS A 105 8.45 -13.09 -10.99
N ASP A 106 9.42 -13.42 -10.13
CA ASP A 106 9.43 -14.62 -9.29
C ASP A 106 8.95 -14.35 -7.86
N GLY A 107 8.43 -13.13 -7.61
CA GLY A 107 7.97 -12.71 -6.28
C GLY A 107 9.09 -12.25 -5.34
N ILE A 108 8.74 -12.08 -4.07
CA ILE A 108 9.66 -11.76 -2.97
C ILE A 108 9.01 -12.16 -1.64
N GLY A 109 9.82 -12.53 -0.64
CA GLY A 109 9.33 -12.87 0.69
C GLY A 109 8.84 -11.63 1.45
N ALA A 110 9.70 -10.64 1.64
CA ALA A 110 9.36 -9.44 2.38
C ALA A 110 9.96 -8.17 1.80
N ILE A 111 9.28 -7.06 2.00
CA ILE A 111 9.76 -5.70 1.72
C ILE A 111 9.73 -4.93 3.03
N ASP A 112 10.91 -4.52 3.49
CA ASP A 112 11.06 -3.79 4.73
C ASP A 112 11.04 -2.29 4.46
N GLU A 113 10.31 -1.55 5.28
CA GLU A 113 10.22 -0.08 5.25
C GLU A 113 9.81 0.51 3.88
N HIS A 114 8.94 -0.15 3.16
CA HIS A 114 8.48 0.35 1.87
C HIS A 114 7.65 1.62 2.03
N LEU A 115 8.00 2.65 1.24
CA LEU A 115 7.36 3.97 1.30
C LEU A 115 7.36 4.57 2.71
N ASN A 116 8.27 4.16 3.55
CA ASN A 116 8.48 4.86 4.79
C ASN A 116 8.74 6.32 4.45
N ALA A 117 7.87 7.20 4.94
CA ALA A 117 8.05 8.65 4.87
C ALA A 117 9.25 9.09 5.71
N PHE A 118 10.22 8.19 5.85
CA PHE A 118 11.30 8.31 6.76
C PHE A 118 12.46 9.09 6.21
N ARG A 119 13.04 9.65 7.19
CA ARG A 119 14.48 9.85 7.26
C ARG A 119 15.18 8.51 7.09
N GLY A 120 15.54 8.11 5.88
CA GLY A 120 16.72 7.29 5.76
C GLY A 120 17.85 8.03 6.50
N TRP A 121 18.74 7.35 7.17
CA TRP A 121 19.84 7.90 7.93
C TRP A 121 20.47 9.08 7.20
N GLY A 122 20.24 10.31 7.69
CA GLY A 122 20.77 11.54 7.11
C GLY A 122 19.96 12.17 5.95
N VAL A 123 18.77 11.69 5.63
CA VAL A 123 17.93 12.25 4.56
C VAL A 123 16.69 12.93 5.16
N PRO A 124 16.25 14.10 4.64
CA PRO A 124 14.99 14.73 5.07
C PRO A 124 13.80 13.80 4.87
N PRO A 125 12.73 13.93 5.69
CA PRO A 125 11.51 13.15 5.50
C PRO A 125 10.96 13.35 4.08
N MET A 126 10.65 12.25 3.38
CA MET A 126 9.97 12.32 2.10
C MET A 126 8.49 12.64 2.34
N GLN A 127 8.11 13.89 2.11
CA GLN A 127 6.71 14.27 1.97
C GLN A 127 6.34 14.19 0.49
N ASN A 128 5.65 13.16 0.10
CA ASN A 128 5.08 13.08 -1.23
C ASN A 128 3.64 12.56 -1.18
N GLU A 129 2.94 12.66 -2.28
CA GLU A 129 1.55 12.25 -2.40
C GLU A 129 1.28 10.75 -2.20
N LEU A 130 2.32 9.90 -2.15
CA LEU A 130 2.18 8.47 -1.91
C LEU A 130 2.20 8.13 -0.42
N VAL A 131 2.76 9.00 0.41
CA VAL A 131 2.89 8.77 1.85
C VAL A 131 1.95 9.62 2.68
N TRP A 132 1.41 10.69 2.11
CA TRP A 132 0.48 11.58 2.78
C TRP A 132 -0.72 11.96 1.89
N PRO A 133 -1.96 11.98 2.40
CA PRO A 133 -2.37 11.51 3.75
C PRO A 133 -2.17 9.99 3.94
N ALA A 134 -2.34 9.47 5.15
CA ALA A 134 -2.11 8.06 5.49
C ALA A 134 -2.90 7.07 4.60
N SER A 135 -4.08 7.48 4.11
CA SER A 135 -4.86 6.72 3.13
C SER A 135 -4.13 6.50 1.81
N ASN A 136 -3.31 7.46 1.36
CA ASN A 136 -2.51 7.32 0.15
C ASN A 136 -1.37 6.32 0.38
N HIS A 137 -0.75 6.33 1.56
CA HIS A 137 0.25 5.33 1.92
C HIS A 137 -0.33 3.91 1.90
N ALA A 138 -1.47 3.71 2.56
CA ALA A 138 -2.18 2.43 2.53
C ALA A 138 -2.54 2.00 1.10
N TRP A 139 -3.01 2.93 0.27
CA TRP A 139 -3.28 2.66 -1.13
C TRP A 139 -2.02 2.26 -1.91
N ALA A 140 -0.91 2.96 -1.70
CA ALA A 140 0.35 2.66 -2.40
C ALA A 140 0.89 1.26 -2.02
N LEU A 141 0.85 0.90 -0.73
CA LEU A 141 1.20 -0.45 -0.28
C LEU A 141 0.27 -1.51 -0.90
N ASN A 142 -1.03 -1.24 -0.99
CA ASN A 142 -1.98 -2.13 -1.64
C ASN A 142 -1.71 -2.28 -3.15
N GLU A 143 -1.24 -1.24 -3.85
CA GLU A 143 -0.85 -1.34 -5.26
C GLU A 143 0.38 -2.25 -5.45
N VAL A 144 1.34 -2.17 -4.53
CA VAL A 144 2.50 -3.07 -4.53
C VAL A 144 2.05 -4.51 -4.22
N GLN A 145 1.23 -4.71 -3.19
CA GLN A 145 0.70 -6.04 -2.85
C GLN A 145 -0.11 -6.63 -4.01
N ARG A 146 -0.94 -5.81 -4.64
CA ARG A 146 -1.72 -6.23 -5.81
C ARG A 146 -0.81 -6.74 -6.93
N PHE A 147 0.35 -6.10 -7.16
CA PHE A 147 1.30 -6.60 -8.16
C PHE A 147 1.71 -8.04 -7.84
N PHE A 148 2.13 -8.34 -6.61
CA PHE A 148 2.54 -9.70 -6.25
C PHE A 148 1.40 -10.70 -6.38
N VAL A 149 0.21 -10.35 -5.93
CA VAL A 149 -0.97 -11.22 -5.99
C VAL A 149 -1.46 -11.43 -7.42
N GLU A 150 -1.58 -10.35 -8.21
CA GLU A 150 -2.23 -10.43 -9.51
C GLU A 150 -1.26 -10.69 -10.67
N GLU A 151 0.02 -10.27 -10.57
CA GLU A 151 0.93 -10.29 -11.71
C GLU A 151 2.01 -11.38 -11.64
N THR A 152 2.37 -11.86 -10.45
CA THR A 152 3.31 -13.00 -10.32
C THR A 152 2.59 -14.32 -10.58
N ARG A 153 3.34 -15.38 -10.91
CA ARG A 153 2.78 -16.66 -11.34
C ARG A 153 1.92 -17.33 -10.27
N LEU A 154 2.41 -17.42 -9.04
CA LEU A 154 1.72 -18.09 -7.93
C LEU A 154 0.96 -17.13 -7.01
N GLY A 155 1.02 -15.82 -7.27
CA GLY A 155 0.27 -14.82 -6.53
C GLY A 155 0.59 -14.76 -5.03
N ILE A 156 1.80 -15.16 -4.63
CA ILE A 156 2.20 -15.14 -3.22
C ILE A 156 2.32 -13.69 -2.76
N PRO A 157 1.57 -13.28 -1.73
CA PRO A 157 1.67 -11.93 -1.18
C PRO A 157 3.06 -11.67 -0.61
N ALA A 158 3.59 -10.44 -0.80
CA ALA A 158 4.79 -10.02 -0.08
C ALA A 158 4.44 -9.64 1.36
N ASP A 159 5.33 -9.95 2.31
CA ASP A 159 5.22 -9.42 3.66
C ASP A 159 5.79 -8.00 3.71
N PHE A 160 5.08 -7.08 4.40
CA PHE A 160 5.57 -5.73 4.64
C PHE A 160 5.98 -5.59 6.09
N THR A 161 7.26 -5.37 6.29
CA THR A 161 7.83 -5.20 7.62
C THR A 161 8.26 -3.76 7.86
N ASN A 162 8.41 -3.40 9.13
CA ASN A 162 8.90 -2.10 9.54
C ASN A 162 9.63 -2.22 10.87
N GLU A 163 10.67 -1.43 11.06
CA GLU A 163 11.36 -1.36 12.34
C GLU A 163 10.54 -0.59 13.38
N GLY A 164 10.53 -1.09 14.60
CA GLY A 164 9.82 -0.51 15.72
C GLY A 164 10.65 -0.48 17.01
N ILE A 165 11.97 -0.29 16.90
CA ILE A 165 12.93 -0.41 18.02
C ILE A 165 12.58 0.49 19.21
N ARG A 166 11.97 1.64 18.96
CA ARG A 166 11.59 2.63 19.97
C ARG A 166 10.14 3.12 19.82
N GLY A 167 9.27 2.27 19.35
CA GLY A 167 7.92 2.60 18.91
C GLY A 167 7.82 2.72 17.40
N VAL A 168 6.63 3.04 16.89
CA VAL A 168 6.44 3.19 15.45
C VAL A 168 7.18 4.43 14.99
N GLU A 169 8.32 4.22 14.36
CA GLU A 169 9.14 5.27 13.81
C GLU A 169 8.56 5.71 12.45
N ASN A 170 7.40 6.38 12.48
CA ASN A 170 6.80 6.87 11.26
C ASN A 170 6.45 8.36 11.40
N TYR A 171 6.91 9.18 10.46
CA TYR A 171 6.63 10.61 10.39
C TYR A 171 5.14 10.95 10.51
N ILE A 172 4.28 10.03 10.10
CA ILE A 172 2.82 10.14 10.15
C ILE A 172 2.19 9.28 11.25
N ALA A 173 3.01 8.58 12.05
CA ALA A 173 2.47 7.85 13.19
C ALA A 173 1.94 8.87 14.21
N THR A 174 0.69 8.76 14.53
CA THR A 174 0.08 9.46 15.65
C THR A 174 0.35 8.67 16.91
N ASN A 175 1.05 9.30 17.87
CA ASN A 175 1.18 8.77 19.23
C ASN A 175 -0.17 8.84 19.94
#